data_400a3ced4bb2a83f018e79fca4f5c280
#
_entry.id   400a3ced4bb2a83f018e79fca4f5c280
#
_cell.length_a   1.000
_cell.length_b   1.000
_cell.length_c   1.000
_cell.angle_alpha   90.00
_cell.angle_beta   90.00
_cell.angle_gamma   90.00
#
_symmetry.space_group_name_H-M   'P 1'
#
loop_
_entity.id
_entity.type
_entity.pdbx_description
1 polymer ?
#
loop_
_entity_poly.entity_id
_entity_poly.type
_entity_poly.pdbx_seq_one_letter_code
_entity_poly.pdbx_strand_id
1 'polypeptide(L)'
;GHARAGLQALADAVAALAADAKTDAELPFRAADDVLFALGEALLGAAWARADAVASAALAQGAADAAFYTAKQTRARFHFEWLGAELTHRLNMVAAARGALPFVALAE
;
A
#
# COMPACT_ATOMS: atom_id res chain seq x y z
N GLY A 1 -1.82 -10.83 8.76
CA GLY A 1 -3.00 -10.29 8.13
C GLY A 1 -2.73 -9.58 6.83
N HIS A 2 -3.77 -9.09 6.20
CA HIS A 2 -3.67 -8.41 4.90
C HIS A 2 -2.84 -7.12 4.95
N ALA A 3 -2.89 -6.37 6.07
CA ALA A 3 -2.08 -5.15 6.23
C ALA A 3 -0.60 -5.47 6.25
N ARG A 4 -0.20 -6.54 6.94
CA ARG A 4 1.18 -6.99 6.98
C ARG A 4 1.64 -7.46 5.59
N ALA A 5 0.79 -8.16 4.86
CA ALA A 5 1.07 -8.61 3.50
C ALA A 5 1.33 -7.43 2.56
N GLY A 6 0.54 -6.35 2.68
CA GLY A 6 0.74 -5.13 1.91
C GLY A 6 2.05 -4.43 2.21
N LEU A 7 2.41 -4.31 3.49
CA LEU A 7 3.68 -3.73 3.91
C LEU A 7 4.86 -4.56 3.44
N GLN A 8 4.75 -5.89 3.50
CA GLN A 8 5.80 -6.79 3.02
C GLN A 8 5.97 -6.68 1.51
N ALA A 9 4.88 -6.63 0.77
CA ALA A 9 4.94 -6.46 -0.70
C ALA A 9 5.63 -5.14 -1.07
N LEU A 10 5.35 -4.06 -0.33
CA LEU A 10 6.04 -2.78 -0.53
C LEU A 10 7.53 -2.90 -0.22
N ALA A 11 7.90 -3.52 0.89
CA ALA A 11 9.30 -3.72 1.27
C ALA A 11 10.05 -4.52 0.19
N ASP A 12 9.43 -5.57 -0.33
CA ASP A 12 10.01 -6.39 -1.40
C ASP A 12 10.19 -5.59 -2.70
N ALA A 13 9.21 -4.75 -3.05
CA ALA A 13 9.28 -3.90 -4.22
C ALA A 13 10.41 -2.86 -4.11
N VAL A 14 10.57 -2.25 -2.94
CA VAL A 14 11.64 -1.27 -2.69
C VAL A 14 13.01 -1.95 -2.75
N ALA A 15 13.15 -3.15 -2.18
CA ALA A 15 14.39 -3.91 -2.25
C ALA A 15 14.76 -4.26 -3.69
N ALA A 16 13.78 -4.66 -4.50
CA ALA A 16 14.00 -4.95 -5.92
C ALA A 16 14.42 -3.70 -6.70
N LEU A 17 13.79 -2.54 -6.43
CA LEU A 17 14.19 -1.27 -7.02
C LEU A 17 15.62 -0.90 -6.67
N ALA A 18 16.00 -1.05 -5.41
CA ALA A 18 17.34 -0.73 -4.94
C ALA A 18 18.40 -1.59 -5.63
N ALA A 19 18.11 -2.87 -5.83
CA ALA A 19 18.99 -3.79 -6.55
C ALA A 19 19.13 -3.39 -8.01
N ASP A 20 18.02 -3.11 -8.70
CA ASP A 20 18.02 -2.75 -10.13
C ASP A 20 18.63 -1.36 -10.39
N ALA A 21 18.55 -0.45 -9.43
CA ALA A 21 19.12 0.89 -9.54
C ALA A 21 20.64 0.87 -9.72
N LYS A 22 21.31 -0.20 -9.32
CA LYS A 22 22.75 -0.36 -9.50
C LYS A 22 23.14 -0.42 -10.98
N THR A 23 22.24 -0.90 -11.83
CA THR A 23 22.47 -1.03 -13.28
C THR A 23 21.56 -0.12 -14.11
N ASP A 24 20.58 0.53 -13.48
CA ASP A 24 19.65 1.45 -14.12
C ASP A 24 19.48 2.69 -13.24
N ALA A 25 20.32 3.69 -13.45
CA ALA A 25 20.38 4.89 -12.63
C ALA A 25 19.12 5.77 -12.73
N GLU A 26 18.35 5.64 -13.80
CA GLU A 26 17.10 6.40 -13.99
C GLU A 26 15.91 5.75 -13.30
N LEU A 27 16.01 4.49 -12.93
CA LEU A 27 14.89 3.74 -12.35
C LEU A 27 14.28 4.43 -11.12
N PRO A 28 15.07 4.93 -10.13
CA PRO A 28 14.47 5.60 -8.97
C PRO A 28 13.58 6.78 -9.36
N PHE A 29 13.94 7.51 -10.42
CA PHE A 29 13.16 8.66 -10.88
C PHE A 29 11.86 8.24 -11.56
N ARG A 30 11.87 7.14 -12.31
CA ARG A 30 10.65 6.62 -12.94
C ARG A 30 9.65 6.07 -11.92
N ALA A 31 10.14 5.54 -10.80
CA ALA A 31 9.33 4.85 -9.80
C ALA A 31 8.99 5.72 -8.59
N ALA A 32 9.58 6.90 -8.44
CA ALA A 32 9.52 7.69 -7.21
C ALA A 32 8.09 8.00 -6.75
N ASP A 33 7.24 8.46 -7.65
CA ASP A 33 5.86 8.84 -7.32
C ASP A 33 5.04 7.61 -6.88
N ASP A 34 5.18 6.51 -7.61
CA ASP A 34 4.44 5.28 -7.30
C ASP A 34 4.88 4.67 -5.97
N VAL A 35 6.19 4.72 -5.66
CA VAL A 35 6.70 4.28 -4.36
C VAL A 35 6.15 5.15 -3.24
N LEU A 36 6.14 6.47 -3.41
CA LEU A 36 5.61 7.39 -2.41
C LEU A 36 4.12 7.16 -2.14
N PHE A 37 3.32 7.03 -3.18
CA PHE A 37 1.89 6.73 -3.05
C PHE A 37 1.67 5.35 -2.43
N ALA A 38 2.44 4.35 -2.84
CA ALA A 38 2.37 3.00 -2.26
C ALA A 38 2.66 3.02 -0.76
N LEU A 39 3.67 3.77 -0.33
CA LEU A 39 3.99 3.91 1.10
C LEU A 39 2.83 4.52 1.87
N GLY A 40 2.25 5.62 1.38
CA GLY A 40 1.10 6.27 2.01
C GLY A 40 -0.10 5.34 2.11
N GLU A 41 -0.40 4.61 1.04
CA GLU A 41 -1.53 3.68 0.98
C GLU A 41 -1.33 2.49 1.93
N ALA A 42 -0.11 1.96 2.02
CA ALA A 42 0.21 0.87 2.93
C ALA A 42 0.07 1.31 4.39
N LEU A 43 0.54 2.50 4.74
CA LEU A 43 0.45 3.04 6.10
C LEU A 43 -1.00 3.35 6.47
N LEU A 44 -1.76 3.98 5.59
CA LEU A 44 -3.19 4.25 5.83
C LEU A 44 -3.98 2.94 5.92
N GLY A 45 -3.67 1.97 5.08
CA GLY A 45 -4.29 0.66 5.13
C GLY A 45 -4.06 -0.03 6.48
N ALA A 46 -2.83 0.05 7.01
CA ALA A 46 -2.51 -0.48 8.33
C ALA A 46 -3.30 0.22 9.44
N ALA A 47 -3.49 1.55 9.34
CA ALA A 47 -4.27 2.31 10.30
C ALA A 47 -5.76 1.89 10.28
N TRP A 48 -6.35 1.71 9.10
CA TRP A 48 -7.73 1.23 8.98
C TRP A 48 -7.91 -0.21 9.46
N ALA A 49 -6.92 -1.08 9.21
CA ALA A 49 -6.94 -2.44 9.74
C ALA A 49 -6.93 -2.44 11.27
N ARG A 50 -6.16 -1.54 11.88
CA ARG A 50 -6.15 -1.37 13.33
C ARG A 50 -7.48 -0.86 13.84
N ALA A 51 -8.11 0.10 13.15
CA ALA A 51 -9.44 0.60 13.51
C ALA A 51 -10.48 -0.51 13.48
N ASP A 52 -10.46 -1.37 12.47
CA ASP A 52 -11.34 -2.55 12.38
C ASP A 52 -11.11 -3.50 13.56
N ALA A 53 -9.87 -3.78 13.89
CA ALA A 53 -9.52 -4.68 15.00
C ALA A 53 -10.01 -4.13 16.35
N VAL A 54 -9.84 -2.82 16.59
CA VAL A 54 -10.31 -2.17 17.80
C VAL A 54 -11.84 -2.22 17.90
N ALA A 55 -12.54 -1.90 16.80
CA ALA A 55 -13.99 -1.95 16.76
C ALA A 55 -14.53 -3.37 16.97
N SER A 56 -13.90 -4.36 16.33
CA SER A 56 -14.27 -5.76 16.48
C SER A 56 -14.10 -6.26 17.92
N ALA A 57 -13.00 -5.87 18.58
CA ALA A 57 -12.74 -6.23 19.98
C ALA A 57 -13.78 -5.59 20.90
N ALA A 58 -14.12 -4.31 20.68
CA ALA A 58 -15.13 -3.62 21.47
C ALA A 58 -16.50 -4.30 21.35
N LEU A 59 -16.90 -4.67 20.15
CA LEU A 59 -18.16 -5.38 19.91
C LEU A 59 -18.17 -6.76 20.58
N ALA A 60 -17.07 -7.49 20.51
CA ALA A 60 -16.94 -8.80 21.15
C ALA A 60 -17.04 -8.74 22.68
N GLN A 61 -16.65 -7.61 23.27
CA GLN A 61 -16.72 -7.38 24.71
C GLN A 61 -18.06 -6.79 25.16
N GLY A 62 -19.03 -6.64 24.25
CA GLY A 62 -20.36 -6.13 24.59
C GLY A 62 -20.40 -4.65 24.87
N ALA A 63 -19.61 -3.83 24.13
CA ALA A 63 -19.59 -2.38 24.30
C ALA A 63 -20.98 -1.77 24.16
N ALA A 64 -21.29 -0.75 24.99
CA ALA A 64 -22.58 -0.08 25.04
C ALA A 64 -22.92 0.63 23.72
N ASP A 65 -21.89 1.16 23.03
CA ASP A 65 -22.03 1.90 21.77
C ASP A 65 -21.89 0.99 20.54
N ALA A 66 -22.60 -0.13 20.52
CA ALA A 66 -22.51 -1.12 19.44
C ALA A 66 -22.71 -0.50 18.04
N ALA A 67 -23.66 0.41 17.90
CA ALA A 67 -23.93 1.08 16.63
C ALA A 67 -22.72 1.90 16.14
N PHE A 68 -22.03 2.59 17.06
CA PHE A 68 -20.81 3.34 16.75
C PHE A 68 -19.71 2.43 16.24
N TYR A 69 -19.44 1.32 16.95
CA TYR A 69 -18.37 0.39 16.57
C TYR A 69 -18.70 -0.36 15.28
N THR A 70 -19.96 -0.71 15.06
CA THR A 70 -20.40 -1.33 13.80
C THR A 70 -20.18 -0.37 12.62
N ALA A 71 -20.51 0.89 12.77
CA ALA A 71 -20.27 1.90 11.74
C ALA A 71 -18.77 2.09 11.49
N LYS A 72 -17.95 2.10 12.54
CA LYS A 72 -16.50 2.18 12.41
C LYS A 72 -15.93 0.97 11.68
N GLN A 73 -16.41 -0.22 11.99
CA GLN A 73 -15.98 -1.45 11.34
C GLN A 73 -16.30 -1.44 9.85
N THR A 74 -17.52 -1.06 9.48
CA THR A 74 -17.91 -0.95 8.07
C THR A 74 -17.05 0.05 7.31
N ARG A 75 -16.81 1.21 7.92
CA ARG A 75 -15.99 2.27 7.31
C ARG A 75 -14.54 1.85 7.17
N ALA A 76 -13.99 1.22 8.20
CA ALA A 76 -12.61 0.73 8.18
C ALA A 76 -12.40 -0.32 7.09
N ARG A 77 -13.32 -1.26 6.95
CA ARG A 77 -13.24 -2.31 5.93
C ARG A 77 -13.32 -1.73 4.52
N PHE A 78 -14.21 -0.78 4.30
CA PHE A 78 -14.30 -0.10 3.00
C PHE A 78 -12.98 0.59 2.63
N HIS A 79 -12.43 1.38 3.54
CA HIS A 79 -11.17 2.10 3.27
C HIS A 79 -9.99 1.16 3.13
N PHE A 80 -9.95 0.09 3.91
CA PHE A 80 -8.88 -0.90 3.81
C PHE A 80 -8.89 -1.58 2.44
N GLU A 81 -10.06 -1.98 1.95
CA GLU A 81 -10.21 -2.61 0.63
C GLU A 81 -9.84 -1.65 -0.50
N TRP A 82 -10.29 -0.40 -0.40
CA TRP A 82 -9.95 0.64 -1.38
C TRP A 82 -8.43 0.85 -1.44
N LEU A 83 -7.80 1.05 -0.28
CA LEU A 83 -6.36 1.28 -0.20
C LEU A 83 -5.57 0.06 -0.66
N GLY A 84 -6.06 -1.15 -0.40
CA GLY A 84 -5.44 -2.38 -0.88
C GLY A 84 -5.41 -2.44 -2.41
N ALA A 85 -6.50 -2.07 -3.06
CA ALA A 85 -6.58 -2.01 -4.52
C ALA A 85 -5.64 -0.95 -5.09
N GLU A 86 -5.61 0.24 -4.48
CA GLU A 86 -4.69 1.32 -4.87
C GLU A 86 -3.23 0.90 -4.70
N LEU A 87 -2.91 0.26 -3.57
CA LEU A 87 -1.55 -0.24 -3.32
C LEU A 87 -1.13 -1.24 -4.39
N THR A 88 -2.00 -2.19 -4.73
CA THR A 88 -1.73 -3.18 -5.79
C THR A 88 -1.44 -2.47 -7.10
N HIS A 89 -2.23 -1.46 -7.46
CA HIS A 89 -2.01 -0.66 -8.65
C HIS A 89 -0.62 0.00 -8.65
N ARG A 90 -0.25 0.65 -7.54
CA ARG A 90 1.04 1.34 -7.43
C ARG A 90 2.21 0.36 -7.51
N LEU A 91 2.10 -0.80 -6.87
CA LEU A 91 3.13 -1.83 -6.95
C LEU A 91 3.27 -2.39 -8.37
N ASN A 92 2.17 -2.52 -9.11
CA ASN A 92 2.20 -2.90 -10.52
C ASN A 92 2.90 -1.83 -11.37
N MET A 93 2.69 -0.54 -11.07
CA MET A 93 3.39 0.55 -11.74
C MET A 93 4.89 0.53 -11.45
N VAL A 94 5.29 0.25 -10.21
CA VAL A 94 6.70 0.09 -9.84
C VAL A 94 7.33 -1.07 -10.61
N ALA A 95 6.65 -2.20 -10.70
CA ALA A 95 7.14 -3.36 -11.47
C ALA A 95 7.28 -3.01 -12.96
N ALA A 96 6.33 -2.28 -13.52
CA ALA A 96 6.40 -1.82 -14.91
C ALA A 96 7.58 -0.87 -15.14
N ALA A 97 7.86 0.02 -14.20
CA ALA A 97 8.99 0.95 -14.29
C ALA A 97 10.34 0.23 -14.37
N ARG A 98 10.48 -0.94 -13.73
CA ARG A 98 11.71 -1.73 -13.78
C ARG A 98 12.03 -2.23 -15.19
N GLY A 99 11.01 -2.44 -16.02
CA GLY A 99 11.18 -2.87 -17.39
C GLY A 99 11.14 -1.73 -18.41
N ALA A 100 10.92 -0.49 -17.98
CA ALA A 100 10.81 0.64 -18.89
C ALA A 100 12.16 1.03 -19.45
N LEU A 101 12.15 1.53 -20.70
CA LEU A 101 13.36 2.07 -21.32
C LEU A 101 13.76 3.39 -20.63
N PRO A 102 15.07 3.67 -20.56
CA PRO A 102 15.54 4.98 -20.07
C PRO A 102 14.96 6.13 -20.87
N PHE A 103 14.74 7.28 -20.22
CA PHE A 103 14.21 8.46 -20.88
C PHE A 103 15.09 8.92 -22.05
N VAL A 104 16.41 8.77 -21.93
CA VAL A 104 17.35 9.11 -22.99
C VAL A 104 17.10 8.25 -24.24
N ALA A 105 16.84 6.96 -24.07
CA ALA A 105 16.54 6.07 -25.19
C ALA A 105 15.23 6.45 -25.90
N LEU A 106 14.25 6.96 -25.17
CA LEU A 106 12.97 7.40 -25.74
C LEU A 106 13.10 8.69 -26.57
N ALA A 107 14.16 9.46 -26.35
CA ALA A 107 14.41 10.70 -27.09
C ALA A 107 15.04 10.47 -28.47
N GLU A 108 15.53 9.29 -28.74
CA GLU A 108 16.13 8.89 -30.02
C GLU A 108 15.06 8.44 -31.02
#